data_caa81197dbe73a36d8c725f3e32ad2af
#
_entry.id   caa81197dbe73a36d8c725f3e32ad2af
#
_cell.length_a   1.000
_cell.length_b   1.000
_cell.length_c   1.000
_cell.angle_alpha   90.00
_cell.angle_beta   90.00
_cell.angle_gamma   90.00
#
_symmetry.space_group_name_H-M   'P 1'
#
loop_
_entity.id
_entity.type
_entity.pdbx_description
1 polymer ?
#
loop_
_entity_poly.entity_id
_entity_poly.type
_entity_poly.pdbx_seq_one_letter_code
_entity_poly.pdbx_strand_id
1 'polypeptide(L)'
;QLVERAGQGIKFSNLDTKLVRKIKGLAGLEPFHKAIQFVQILYHLANHEEYQLLSSPGFLNSFNKTENKSLDEIYEFIFKNFNQPIGSKDVAEIAKMNPSAFSRFFKRIHRKTFTRYLNEIRIGYACKLLIENRNNITPVCYESGFNNISNFNRHFKSIMGMSPSEYIKLHTHN
;
A
#
# COMPACT_ATOMS: atom_id res chain seq x y z
N GLN A 1 -20.39 5.18 6.55
CA GLN A 1 -20.67 6.56 6.07
C GLN A 1 -19.42 7.32 5.63
N LEU A 2 -18.38 7.57 6.51
CA LEU A 2 -17.15 8.28 6.08
C LEU A 2 -16.40 7.52 4.99
N VAL A 3 -16.22 6.22 5.16
CA VAL A 3 -15.50 5.34 4.19
C VAL A 3 -16.22 5.31 2.85
N GLU A 4 -17.54 5.23 2.83
CA GLU A 4 -18.35 5.29 1.60
C GLU A 4 -18.19 6.61 0.87
N ARG A 5 -18.23 7.74 1.62
CA ARG A 5 -18.01 9.09 1.07
C ARG A 5 -16.56 9.28 0.60
N ALA A 6 -15.59 8.68 1.27
CA ALA A 6 -14.17 8.79 0.93
C ALA A 6 -13.86 8.29 -0.48
N GLY A 7 -14.61 7.31 -1.00
CA GLY A 7 -14.51 6.87 -2.39
C GLY A 7 -14.74 7.98 -3.42
N GLN A 8 -15.53 8.99 -3.08
CA GLN A 8 -15.80 10.15 -3.94
C GLN A 8 -14.77 11.29 -3.78
N GLY A 9 -13.82 11.13 -2.85
CA GLY A 9 -12.97 12.21 -2.39
C GLY A 9 -13.77 13.23 -1.58
N ILE A 10 -13.24 13.61 -0.42
CA ILE A 10 -13.89 14.56 0.49
C ILE A 10 -12.98 15.76 0.69
N LYS A 11 -13.49 16.94 0.41
CA LYS A 11 -12.87 18.20 0.80
C LYS A 11 -13.59 18.71 2.03
N PHE A 12 -12.91 18.75 3.15
CA PHE A 12 -13.42 19.35 4.38
C PHE A 12 -13.10 20.85 4.38
N SER A 13 -14.07 21.66 4.81
CA SER A 13 -13.95 23.10 5.01
C SER A 13 -14.07 23.43 6.49
N ASN A 14 -13.48 24.55 6.93
CA ASN A 14 -13.62 25.08 8.30
C ASN A 14 -13.30 24.08 9.42
N LEU A 15 -12.29 23.21 9.20
CA LEU A 15 -11.83 22.29 10.24
C LEU A 15 -11.30 23.08 11.46
N ASP A 16 -11.65 22.62 12.66
CA ASP A 16 -11.11 23.16 13.91
C ASP A 16 -9.56 23.13 13.89
N THR A 17 -8.95 24.21 14.32
CA THR A 17 -7.49 24.37 14.39
C THR A 17 -6.82 23.29 15.25
N LYS A 18 -7.49 22.79 16.30
CA LYS A 18 -7.03 21.67 17.13
C LYS A 18 -6.98 20.36 16.32
N LEU A 19 -8.02 20.10 15.50
CA LEU A 19 -8.07 18.93 14.64
C LEU A 19 -6.96 18.97 13.55
N VAL A 20 -6.79 20.14 12.92
CA VAL A 20 -5.71 20.35 11.93
C VAL A 20 -4.34 20.11 12.56
N ARG A 21 -4.10 20.58 13.79
CA ARG A 21 -2.86 20.34 14.54
C ARG A 21 -2.65 18.85 14.84
N LYS A 22 -3.71 18.14 15.24
CA LYS A 22 -3.66 16.69 15.46
C LYS A 22 -3.29 15.93 14.18
N ILE A 23 -3.88 16.30 13.03
CA ILE A 23 -3.58 15.70 11.72
C ILE A 23 -2.10 15.91 11.36
N LYS A 24 -1.59 17.15 11.47
CA LYS A 24 -0.21 17.47 11.16
C LYS A 24 0.80 16.78 12.09
N GLY A 25 0.46 16.63 13.36
CA GLY A 25 1.31 16.00 14.38
C GLY A 25 1.32 14.48 14.34
N LEU A 26 0.43 13.84 13.56
CA LEU A 26 0.25 12.38 13.57
C LEU A 26 1.53 11.62 13.21
N ALA A 27 2.34 12.13 12.29
CA ALA A 27 3.54 11.46 11.83
C ALA A 27 4.60 11.26 12.91
N GLY A 28 4.70 12.21 13.85
CA GLY A 28 5.70 12.22 14.92
C GLY A 28 5.35 11.42 16.19
N LEU A 29 4.20 10.74 16.22
CA LEU A 29 3.77 9.98 17.38
C LEU A 29 4.30 8.54 17.36
N GLU A 30 4.48 7.99 18.56
CA GLU A 30 4.71 6.57 18.79
C GLU A 30 3.56 5.72 18.22
N PRO A 31 3.81 4.48 17.75
CA PRO A 31 2.83 3.66 17.01
C PRO A 31 1.47 3.52 17.69
N PHE A 32 1.45 3.28 19.00
CA PHE A 32 0.21 3.12 19.76
C PHE A 32 -0.60 4.43 19.82
N HIS A 33 0.05 5.54 20.18
CA HIS A 33 -0.59 6.85 20.23
C HIS A 33 -1.04 7.33 18.85
N LYS A 34 -0.26 7.00 17.81
CA LYS A 34 -0.62 7.27 16.42
C LYS A 34 -1.92 6.56 16.02
N ALA A 35 -2.08 5.28 16.37
CA ALA A 35 -3.30 4.53 16.07
C ALA A 35 -4.53 5.14 16.78
N ILE A 36 -4.43 5.45 18.08
CA ILE A 36 -5.51 6.08 18.83
C ILE A 36 -5.87 7.45 18.25
N GLN A 37 -4.86 8.29 18.00
CA GLN A 37 -5.09 9.62 17.46
C GLN A 37 -5.67 9.58 16.04
N PHE A 38 -5.26 8.61 15.22
CA PHE A 38 -5.82 8.38 13.90
C PHE A 38 -7.31 8.03 13.96
N VAL A 39 -7.72 7.12 14.85
CA VAL A 39 -9.14 6.78 15.05
C VAL A 39 -9.93 7.99 15.53
N GLN A 40 -9.40 8.81 16.46
CA GLN A 40 -10.03 10.05 16.90
C GLN A 40 -10.21 11.05 15.75
N ILE A 41 -9.20 11.21 14.89
CA ILE A 41 -9.29 12.08 13.70
C ILE A 41 -10.40 11.58 12.77
N LEU A 42 -10.44 10.27 12.48
CA LEU A 42 -11.50 9.69 11.65
C LEU A 42 -12.90 9.93 12.24
N TYR A 43 -13.04 9.79 13.55
CA TYR A 43 -14.32 10.07 14.24
C TYR A 43 -14.73 11.53 14.08
N HIS A 44 -13.81 12.48 14.27
CA HIS A 44 -14.12 13.91 14.09
C HIS A 44 -14.48 14.24 12.63
N LEU A 45 -13.76 13.68 11.67
CA LEU A 45 -14.04 13.88 10.24
C LEU A 45 -15.37 13.24 9.83
N ALA A 46 -15.74 12.09 10.42
CA ALA A 46 -17.01 11.42 10.13
C ALA A 46 -18.22 12.23 10.58
N ASN A 47 -18.08 13.01 11.65
CA ASN A 47 -19.14 13.85 12.24
C ASN A 47 -19.02 15.33 11.80
N HIS A 48 -18.09 15.66 10.92
CA HIS A 48 -17.94 17.02 10.41
C HIS A 48 -18.98 17.29 9.31
N GLU A 49 -19.75 18.36 9.45
CA GLU A 49 -20.88 18.66 8.57
C GLU A 49 -20.47 19.47 7.33
N GLU A 50 -19.41 20.27 7.46
CA GLU A 50 -18.94 21.14 6.38
C GLU A 50 -17.93 20.42 5.47
N TYR A 51 -18.46 19.66 4.51
CA TYR A 51 -17.64 18.96 3.53
C TYR A 51 -18.26 19.04 2.12
N GLN A 52 -17.41 18.89 1.11
CA GLN A 52 -17.79 18.81 -0.30
C GLN A 52 -17.24 17.50 -0.88
N LEU A 53 -18.11 16.75 -1.57
CA LEU A 53 -17.66 15.61 -2.36
C LEU A 53 -16.99 16.10 -3.64
N LEU A 54 -15.83 15.57 -3.96
CA LEU A 54 -15.00 15.99 -5.12
C LEU A 54 -15.44 15.35 -6.42
N SER A 55 -16.23 14.27 -6.38
CA SER A 55 -16.80 13.63 -7.56
C SER A 55 -18.28 13.31 -7.36
N SER A 56 -19.03 13.25 -8.46
CA SER A 56 -20.43 12.84 -8.43
C SER A 56 -20.59 11.33 -8.28
N PRO A 57 -21.71 10.83 -7.70
CA PRO A 57 -22.01 9.40 -7.67
C PRO A 57 -22.00 8.72 -9.06
N GLY A 58 -22.42 9.45 -10.10
CA GLY A 58 -22.40 8.97 -11.48
C GLY A 58 -21.00 8.81 -12.06
N PHE A 59 -20.05 9.65 -11.66
CA PHE A 59 -18.66 9.52 -12.05
C PHE A 59 -18.01 8.26 -11.46
N LEU A 60 -18.31 7.92 -10.21
CA LEU A 60 -17.87 6.68 -9.57
C LEU A 60 -18.55 5.44 -10.17
N ASN A 61 -19.84 5.52 -10.46
CA ASN A 61 -20.57 4.38 -11.03
C ASN A 61 -20.10 4.01 -12.43
N SER A 62 -19.60 4.97 -13.22
CA SER A 62 -18.99 4.71 -14.53
C SER A 62 -17.61 4.05 -14.43
N PHE A 63 -16.87 4.29 -13.33
CA PHE A 63 -15.54 3.70 -13.08
C PHE A 63 -15.58 2.48 -12.15
N ASN A 64 -16.54 2.41 -11.21
CA ASN A 64 -16.44 1.54 -10.05
C ASN A 64 -17.00 0.12 -10.20
N LYS A 65 -18.00 -0.11 -11.05
CA LYS A 65 -18.66 -1.42 -11.02
C LYS A 65 -17.87 -2.51 -11.75
N THR A 66 -17.17 -2.16 -12.82
CA THR A 66 -16.34 -3.09 -13.59
C THR A 66 -14.86 -3.03 -13.17
N GLU A 67 -14.35 -1.82 -12.85
CA GLU A 67 -12.95 -1.64 -12.41
C GLU A 67 -12.69 -2.17 -11.00
N ASN A 68 -13.61 -2.01 -10.04
CA ASN A 68 -13.43 -2.51 -8.68
C ASN A 68 -13.39 -4.04 -8.64
N LYS A 69 -14.29 -4.71 -9.33
CA LYS A 69 -14.27 -6.18 -9.38
C LYS A 69 -12.97 -6.71 -9.99
N SER A 70 -12.53 -6.09 -11.08
CA SER A 70 -11.24 -6.44 -11.70
C SER A 70 -10.04 -6.09 -10.81
N LEU A 71 -10.10 -5.00 -10.03
CA LEU A 71 -9.06 -4.65 -9.06
C LEU A 71 -9.00 -5.62 -7.89
N ASP A 72 -10.15 -6.03 -7.36
CA ASP A 72 -10.22 -7.01 -6.28
C ASP A 72 -9.64 -8.36 -6.72
N GLU A 73 -9.99 -8.84 -7.93
CA GLU A 73 -9.41 -10.06 -8.52
C GLU A 73 -7.89 -9.94 -8.74
N ILE A 74 -7.41 -8.76 -9.17
CA ILE A 74 -6.00 -8.44 -9.32
C ILE A 74 -5.28 -8.51 -7.97
N TYR A 75 -5.81 -7.87 -6.94
CA TYR A 75 -5.18 -7.85 -5.61
C TYR A 75 -5.18 -9.23 -4.98
N GLU A 76 -6.29 -9.97 -5.05
CA GLU A 76 -6.37 -11.33 -4.55
C GLU A 76 -5.31 -12.22 -5.22
N PHE A 77 -5.18 -12.15 -6.54
CA PHE A 77 -4.14 -12.87 -7.28
C PHE A 77 -2.73 -12.47 -6.84
N ILE A 78 -2.45 -11.16 -6.72
CA ILE A 78 -1.13 -10.67 -6.29
C ILE A 78 -0.80 -11.16 -4.88
N PHE A 79 -1.71 -11.00 -3.92
CA PHE A 79 -1.46 -11.37 -2.52
C PHE A 79 -1.34 -12.89 -2.33
N LYS A 80 -2.00 -13.69 -3.16
CA LYS A 80 -1.88 -15.14 -3.15
C LYS A 80 -0.57 -15.63 -3.77
N ASN A 81 -0.03 -14.89 -4.75
CA ASN A 81 1.06 -15.36 -5.60
C ASN A 81 2.30 -14.46 -5.58
N PHE A 82 2.40 -13.46 -4.70
CA PHE A 82 3.51 -12.49 -4.72
C PHE A 82 4.90 -13.12 -4.61
N ASN A 83 5.01 -14.24 -3.91
CA ASN A 83 6.27 -14.99 -3.75
C ASN A 83 6.58 -15.93 -4.91
N GLN A 84 5.69 -16.06 -5.90
CA GLN A 84 5.89 -16.84 -7.11
C GLN A 84 6.41 -15.94 -8.26
N PRO A 85 6.96 -16.52 -9.34
CA PRO A 85 7.46 -15.76 -10.48
C PRO A 85 6.32 -15.17 -11.33
N ILE A 86 5.55 -14.24 -10.77
CA ILE A 86 4.48 -13.52 -11.47
C ILE A 86 5.00 -12.21 -12.09
N GLY A 87 4.44 -11.85 -13.23
CA GLY A 87 4.73 -10.63 -13.95
C GLY A 87 3.49 -9.85 -14.39
N SER A 88 3.70 -8.71 -15.03
CA SER A 88 2.60 -7.86 -15.52
C SER A 88 1.72 -8.55 -16.58
N LYS A 89 2.24 -9.57 -17.29
CA LYS A 89 1.46 -10.34 -18.26
C LYS A 89 0.39 -11.19 -17.58
N ASP A 90 0.80 -11.92 -16.52
CA ASP A 90 -0.11 -12.80 -15.77
C ASP A 90 -1.26 -12.02 -15.15
N VAL A 91 -0.96 -10.84 -14.60
CA VAL A 91 -1.97 -9.96 -14.00
C VAL A 91 -2.84 -9.27 -15.05
N ALA A 92 -2.28 -8.99 -16.24
CA ALA A 92 -3.05 -8.44 -17.35
C ALA A 92 -4.13 -9.43 -17.84
N GLU A 93 -3.84 -10.75 -17.83
CA GLU A 93 -4.80 -11.80 -18.14
C GLU A 93 -5.96 -11.83 -17.13
N ILE A 94 -5.66 -11.76 -15.83
CA ILE A 94 -6.68 -11.65 -14.76
C ILE A 94 -7.57 -10.41 -14.99
N ALA A 95 -6.93 -9.28 -15.33
CA ALA A 95 -7.63 -8.03 -15.63
C ALA A 95 -8.40 -8.05 -16.96
N LYS A 96 -8.27 -9.11 -17.77
CA LYS A 96 -8.79 -9.20 -19.15
C LYS A 96 -8.33 -8.03 -20.04
N MET A 97 -7.09 -7.61 -19.85
CA MET A 97 -6.46 -6.51 -20.57
C MET A 97 -5.25 -6.99 -21.36
N ASN A 98 -4.92 -6.30 -22.46
CA ASN A 98 -3.61 -6.49 -23.04
C ASN A 98 -2.50 -5.88 -22.13
N PRO A 99 -1.26 -6.38 -22.16
CA PRO A 99 -0.18 -5.96 -21.25
C PRO A 99 0.10 -4.45 -21.26
N SER A 100 -0.03 -3.80 -22.42
CA SER A 100 0.20 -2.36 -22.54
C SER A 100 -0.93 -1.54 -21.90
N ALA A 101 -2.17 -1.96 -22.08
CA ALA A 101 -3.33 -1.33 -21.43
C ALA A 101 -3.26 -1.50 -19.93
N PHE A 102 -2.97 -2.72 -19.44
CA PHE A 102 -2.78 -3.00 -18.03
C PHE A 102 -1.67 -2.15 -17.42
N SER A 103 -0.52 -2.04 -18.08
CA SER A 103 0.59 -1.22 -17.56
C SER A 103 0.20 0.24 -17.37
N ARG A 104 -0.54 0.83 -18.33
CA ARG A 104 -1.06 2.21 -18.21
C ARG A 104 -2.11 2.33 -17.11
N PHE A 105 -3.06 1.40 -17.07
CA PHE A 105 -4.10 1.31 -16.05
C PHE A 105 -3.51 1.22 -14.64
N PHE A 106 -2.61 0.27 -14.41
CA PHE A 106 -1.98 0.04 -13.12
C PHE A 106 -1.16 1.25 -12.66
N LYS A 107 -0.36 1.85 -13.58
CA LYS A 107 0.42 3.06 -13.29
C LYS A 107 -0.47 4.26 -12.98
N ARG A 108 -1.63 4.39 -13.62
CA ARG A 108 -2.61 5.46 -13.34
C ARG A 108 -3.13 5.37 -11.90
N ILE A 109 -3.48 4.15 -11.45
CA ILE A 109 -4.06 3.92 -10.12
C ILE A 109 -2.99 4.01 -9.03
N HIS A 110 -1.88 3.30 -9.19
CA HIS A 110 -0.86 3.15 -8.15
C HIS A 110 0.27 4.17 -8.21
N ARG A 111 0.33 5.00 -9.25
CA ARG A 111 1.44 5.95 -9.50
C ARG A 111 2.83 5.30 -9.60
N LYS A 112 2.86 3.99 -9.77
CA LYS A 112 4.07 3.16 -9.92
C LYS A 112 3.81 1.99 -10.85
N THR A 113 4.88 1.38 -11.38
CA THR A 113 4.77 0.17 -12.20
C THR A 113 4.36 -1.03 -11.37
N PHE A 114 3.75 -2.03 -12.01
CA PHE A 114 3.42 -3.32 -11.37
C PHE A 114 4.64 -3.98 -10.71
N THR A 115 5.77 -4.03 -11.40
CA THR A 115 7.01 -4.60 -10.87
C THR A 115 7.48 -3.90 -9.59
N ARG A 116 7.40 -2.57 -9.54
CA ARG A 116 7.74 -1.83 -8.33
C ARG A 116 6.79 -2.14 -7.19
N TYR A 117 5.50 -2.18 -7.47
CA TYR A 117 4.45 -2.52 -6.49
C TYR A 117 4.65 -3.93 -5.93
N LEU A 118 4.88 -4.92 -6.79
CA LEU A 118 5.17 -6.29 -6.38
C LEU A 118 6.43 -6.39 -5.51
N ASN A 119 7.49 -5.68 -5.88
CA ASN A 119 8.71 -5.66 -5.08
C ASN A 119 8.50 -5.01 -3.70
N GLU A 120 7.66 -3.99 -3.59
CA GLU A 120 7.29 -3.39 -2.30
C GLU A 120 6.56 -4.41 -1.40
N ILE A 121 5.64 -5.21 -1.95
CA ILE A 121 4.97 -6.30 -1.20
C ILE A 121 5.99 -7.34 -0.74
N ARG A 122 6.86 -7.81 -1.65
CA ARG A 122 7.90 -8.79 -1.35
C ARG A 122 8.86 -8.31 -0.25
N ILE A 123 9.29 -7.06 -0.31
CA ILE A 123 10.16 -6.47 0.72
C ILE A 123 9.41 -6.32 2.04
N GLY A 124 8.14 -5.91 2.04
CA GLY A 124 7.33 -5.88 3.26
C GLY A 124 7.21 -7.25 3.93
N TYR A 125 7.01 -8.31 3.13
CA TYR A 125 7.00 -9.69 3.64
C TYR A 125 8.38 -10.12 4.15
N ALA A 126 9.46 -9.77 3.44
CA ALA A 126 10.82 -10.02 3.88
C ALA A 126 11.12 -9.34 5.22
N CYS A 127 10.70 -8.11 5.42
CA CYS A 127 10.85 -7.40 6.70
C CYS A 127 10.18 -8.16 7.85
N LYS A 128 8.97 -8.69 7.64
CA LYS A 128 8.29 -9.54 8.62
C LYS A 128 9.13 -10.77 8.97
N LEU A 129 9.60 -11.51 7.97
CA LEU A 129 10.41 -12.73 8.18
C LEU A 129 11.74 -12.43 8.90
N LEU A 130 12.38 -11.30 8.59
CA LEU A 130 13.63 -10.89 9.26
C LEU A 130 13.43 -10.56 10.74
N ILE A 131 12.29 -9.98 11.12
CA ILE A 131 11.94 -9.68 12.52
C ILE A 131 11.56 -10.95 13.29
N GLU A 132 10.92 -11.93 12.65
CA GLU A 132 10.53 -13.22 13.25
C GLU A 132 11.73 -14.17 13.55
N ASN A 133 12.93 -13.61 13.81
CA ASN A 133 14.17 -14.32 14.13
C ASN A 133 14.74 -15.21 13.01
N ARG A 134 14.42 -14.93 11.77
CA ARG A 134 15.05 -15.58 10.63
C ARG A 134 16.32 -14.81 10.21
N ASN A 135 17.34 -14.80 11.04
CA ASN A 135 18.59 -14.04 10.84
C ASN A 135 19.36 -14.41 9.56
N ASN A 136 18.91 -15.37 8.78
CA ASN A 136 19.54 -15.76 7.52
C ASN A 136 18.83 -15.05 6.35
N ILE A 137 19.52 -14.08 5.75
CA ILE A 137 19.01 -13.23 4.66
C ILE A 137 18.72 -14.05 3.39
N THR A 138 19.53 -15.08 3.12
CA THR A 138 19.42 -15.86 1.88
C THR A 138 18.10 -16.62 1.76
N PRO A 139 17.66 -17.41 2.73
CA PRO A 139 16.33 -18.02 2.71
C PRO A 139 15.20 -17.00 2.61
N VAL A 140 15.27 -15.89 3.37
CA VAL A 140 14.26 -14.82 3.33
C VAL A 140 14.14 -14.20 1.94
N CYS A 141 15.26 -14.00 1.24
CA CYS A 141 15.27 -13.53 -0.14
C CYS A 141 14.40 -14.42 -1.05
N TYR A 142 14.66 -15.73 -1.05
CA TYR A 142 13.94 -16.68 -1.93
C TYR A 142 12.48 -16.87 -1.50
N GLU A 143 12.21 -16.97 -0.20
CA GLU A 143 10.87 -17.11 0.34
C GLU A 143 10.00 -15.87 0.05
N SER A 144 10.62 -14.70 -0.06
CA SER A 144 9.95 -13.46 -0.45
C SER A 144 9.73 -13.32 -1.96
N GLY A 145 10.11 -14.33 -2.77
CA GLY A 145 9.87 -14.37 -4.20
C GLY A 145 10.93 -13.68 -5.06
N PHE A 146 12.11 -13.38 -4.50
CA PHE A 146 13.26 -12.95 -5.30
C PHE A 146 14.07 -14.17 -5.77
N ASN A 147 14.58 -14.11 -6.98
CA ASN A 147 15.35 -15.18 -7.60
C ASN A 147 16.88 -15.04 -7.43
N ASN A 148 17.36 -13.90 -6.92
CA ASN A 148 18.76 -13.71 -6.56
C ASN A 148 18.92 -12.64 -5.47
N ILE A 149 19.98 -12.84 -4.67
CA ILE A 149 20.29 -12.04 -3.50
C ILE A 149 20.70 -10.59 -3.85
N SER A 150 21.38 -10.38 -4.98
CA SER A 150 21.85 -9.06 -5.40
C SER A 150 20.66 -8.15 -5.75
N ASN A 151 19.68 -8.71 -6.46
CA ASN A 151 18.44 -8.00 -6.81
C ASN A 151 17.62 -7.72 -5.57
N PHE A 152 17.50 -8.68 -4.65
CA PHE A 152 16.86 -8.52 -3.36
C PHE A 152 17.49 -7.37 -2.56
N ASN A 153 18.80 -7.39 -2.32
CA ASN A 153 19.51 -6.36 -1.57
C ASN A 153 19.34 -4.97 -2.17
N ARG A 154 19.42 -4.86 -3.50
CA ARG A 154 19.19 -3.59 -4.20
C ARG A 154 17.78 -3.04 -3.97
N HIS A 155 16.75 -3.88 -4.09
CA HIS A 155 15.37 -3.46 -3.88
C HIS A 155 15.09 -3.19 -2.41
N PHE A 156 15.62 -4.01 -1.50
CA PHE A 156 15.50 -3.79 -0.07
C PHE A 156 16.06 -2.42 0.33
N LYS A 157 17.30 -2.12 -0.08
CA LYS A 157 17.92 -0.81 0.19
C LYS A 157 17.16 0.34 -0.45
N SER A 158 16.65 0.18 -1.67
CA SER A 158 15.87 1.21 -2.36
C SER A 158 14.53 1.51 -1.69
N ILE A 159 13.89 0.52 -1.05
CA ILE A 159 12.55 0.65 -0.45
C ILE A 159 12.66 1.02 1.03
N MET A 160 13.57 0.38 1.77
CA MET A 160 13.72 0.55 3.21
C MET A 160 14.75 1.60 3.62
N GLY A 161 15.56 2.10 2.66
CA GLY A 161 16.64 3.06 2.93
C GLY A 161 17.90 2.45 3.53
N MET A 162 17.89 1.17 3.89
CA MET A 162 18.99 0.44 4.54
C MET A 162 19.10 -0.99 4.01
N SER A 163 20.23 -1.66 4.25
CA SER A 163 20.42 -3.07 3.88
C SER A 163 19.63 -4.02 4.80
N PRO A 164 19.35 -5.27 4.36
CA PRO A 164 18.73 -6.28 5.22
C PRO A 164 19.48 -6.54 6.52
N SER A 165 20.83 -6.53 6.48
CA SER A 165 21.66 -6.72 7.69
C SER A 165 21.55 -5.57 8.67
N GLU A 166 21.49 -4.33 8.19
CA GLU A 166 21.25 -3.14 9.03
C GLU A 166 19.84 -3.18 9.63
N TYR A 167 18.85 -3.62 8.85
CA TYR A 167 17.47 -3.75 9.29
C TYR A 167 17.35 -4.78 10.43
N ILE A 168 17.98 -5.95 10.30
CA ILE A 168 18.05 -6.95 11.39
C ILE A 168 18.66 -6.34 12.64
N LYS A 169 19.84 -5.73 12.54
CA LYS A 169 20.52 -5.11 13.70
C LYS A 169 19.64 -4.09 14.42
N LEU A 170 18.91 -3.29 13.67
CA LEU A 170 18.04 -2.26 14.23
C LEU A 170 16.83 -2.84 14.99
N HIS A 171 16.29 -3.99 14.56
CA HIS A 171 15.02 -4.54 15.07
C HIS A 171 15.19 -5.79 15.95
N THR A 172 16.39 -6.39 16.06
CA THR A 172 16.64 -7.58 16.90
C THR A 172 17.48 -7.29 18.14
N HIS A 173 17.89 -6.04 18.38
CA HIS A 173 18.66 -5.61 19.54
C HIS A 173 17.81 -4.85 20.57
N ASN A 174 16.54 -5.28 20.75
CA ASN A 174 15.70 -4.87 21.89
C ASN A 174 15.35 -6.06 22.74
#